data_69cdf394662aac0370e31bb44a099c3e
#
_entry.id   69cdf394662aac0370e31bb44a099c3e
#
_cell.length_a   1.000
_cell.length_b   1.000
_cell.length_c   1.000
_cell.angle_alpha   90.00
_cell.angle_beta   90.00
_cell.angle_gamma   90.00
#
_symmetry.space_group_name_H-M   'P 1'
#
loop_
_entity.id
_entity.type
_entity.pdbx_description
1 polymer ?
#
loop_
_entity_poly.entity_id
_entity_poly.type
_entity_poly.pdbx_seq_one_letter_code
_entity_poly.pdbx_strand_id
1 'polypeptide(L)'
;GEGKLNGVPSLFIRLARCNLHCTWKTLAGNTCECDTAYAAFKVENSFSLPVEEIVRIIGHNRGNIDHIVITGGEPFLQADKVRALCLQLKKESHFHITVETNATLYVEECAEMIDFFSLSPKLSGSVPPAPHMDHHNKTRINIPAIQSFITYARKNKKDFQLKFVYSGEN
;
A
#
# COMPACT_ATOMS: atom_id res chain seq x y z
N GLY A 1 -12.62 -1.93 3.06
CA GLY A 1 -11.84 -2.23 1.88
C GLY A 1 -12.46 -1.67 0.62
N GLU A 2 -11.71 -1.64 -0.45
CA GLU A 2 -12.13 -1.19 -1.78
C GLU A 2 -11.94 -2.29 -2.82
N GLY A 3 -12.50 -2.10 -4.03
CA GLY A 3 -12.41 -3.08 -5.10
C GLY A 3 -13.05 -4.41 -4.71
N LYS A 4 -12.32 -5.51 -4.82
CA LYS A 4 -12.81 -6.86 -4.54
C LYS A 4 -13.27 -7.05 -3.08
N LEU A 5 -12.73 -6.28 -2.14
CA LEU A 5 -13.08 -6.33 -0.72
C LEU A 5 -13.98 -5.15 -0.30
N ASN A 6 -14.71 -4.55 -1.25
CA ASN A 6 -15.65 -3.48 -0.94
C ASN A 6 -16.72 -3.95 0.05
N GLY A 7 -16.99 -3.13 1.08
CA GLY A 7 -17.96 -3.46 2.13
C GLY A 7 -17.41 -4.33 3.27
N VAL A 8 -16.19 -4.85 3.18
CA VAL A 8 -15.57 -5.61 4.28
C VAL A 8 -15.11 -4.62 5.36
N PRO A 9 -15.62 -4.71 6.61
CA PRO A 9 -15.11 -3.91 7.72
C PRO A 9 -13.63 -4.18 7.95
N SER A 10 -12.83 -3.13 8.07
CA SER A 10 -11.37 -3.26 8.11
C SER A 10 -10.74 -2.25 9.05
N LEU A 11 -9.67 -2.64 9.73
CA LEU A 11 -8.76 -1.73 10.40
C LEU A 11 -7.61 -1.35 9.47
N PHE A 12 -7.32 -0.06 9.39
CA PHE A 12 -6.27 0.47 8.52
C PHE A 12 -5.02 0.83 9.32
N ILE A 13 -3.88 0.30 8.89
CA ILE A 13 -2.56 0.69 9.38
C ILE A 13 -1.90 1.50 8.28
N ARG A 14 -1.76 2.81 8.50
CA ARG A 14 -1.18 3.72 7.51
C ARG A 14 0.26 4.05 7.85
N LEU A 15 1.17 3.61 6.99
CA LEU A 15 2.61 3.83 7.12
C LEU A 15 3.03 5.14 6.47
N ALA A 16 4.02 5.79 7.05
CA ALA A 16 4.59 7.02 6.51
C ALA A 16 5.67 6.74 5.46
N ARG A 17 5.82 7.66 4.52
CA ARG A 17 6.77 7.73 3.40
C ARG A 17 6.39 6.90 2.19
N CYS A 18 6.73 7.43 1.04
CA CYS A 18 6.55 6.80 -0.28
C CYS A 18 7.79 7.07 -1.14
N ASN A 19 8.09 6.16 -2.03
CA ASN A 19 9.14 6.35 -3.03
C ASN A 19 8.65 7.09 -4.29
N LEU A 20 7.36 7.44 -4.34
CA LEU A 20 6.74 8.17 -5.44
C LEU A 20 6.14 9.50 -4.96
N HIS A 21 6.14 10.50 -5.86
CA HIS A 21 5.45 11.79 -5.72
C HIS A 21 4.36 11.87 -6.78
N CYS A 22 3.18 11.34 -6.48
CA CYS A 22 2.10 11.33 -7.46
C CYS A 22 1.34 12.66 -7.49
N THR A 23 1.08 13.16 -8.70
CA THR A 23 0.16 14.27 -8.96
C THR A 23 -0.68 13.93 -10.17
N TRP A 24 -1.89 14.43 -10.24
CA TRP A 24 -2.77 14.27 -11.40
C TRP A 24 -3.31 15.61 -11.85
N LYS A 25 -3.67 15.70 -13.11
CA LYS A 25 -4.48 16.81 -13.62
C LYS A 25 -5.96 16.43 -13.52
N THR A 26 -6.76 17.32 -12.99
CA THR A 26 -8.22 17.21 -13.04
C THR A 26 -8.72 17.56 -14.45
N LEU A 27 -9.97 17.19 -14.76
CA LEU A 27 -10.61 17.59 -16.02
C LEU A 27 -10.67 19.13 -16.21
N ALA A 28 -10.60 19.89 -15.14
CA ALA A 28 -10.52 21.35 -15.16
C ALA A 28 -9.08 21.89 -15.33
N GLY A 29 -8.09 21.00 -15.53
CA GLY A 29 -6.68 21.36 -15.70
C GLY A 29 -5.93 21.69 -14.41
N ASN A 30 -6.56 21.63 -13.26
CA ASN A 30 -5.91 21.86 -11.97
C ASN A 30 -5.03 20.66 -11.57
N THR A 31 -3.92 20.93 -10.89
CA THR A 31 -3.09 19.88 -10.31
C THR A 31 -3.68 19.39 -8.98
N CYS A 32 -3.85 18.09 -8.86
CA CYS A 32 -4.25 17.41 -7.64
C CYS A 32 -3.10 16.52 -7.16
N GLU A 33 -2.67 16.69 -5.94
CA GLU A 33 -1.67 15.81 -5.31
C GLU A 33 -2.29 14.47 -4.91
N CYS A 34 -1.42 13.52 -4.55
CA CYS A 34 -1.85 12.26 -3.95
C CYS A 34 -2.81 12.54 -2.77
N ASP A 35 -3.92 11.81 -2.72
CA ASP A 35 -4.94 11.89 -1.66
C ASP A 35 -4.37 11.57 -0.27
N THR A 36 -3.23 10.88 -0.24
CA THR A 36 -2.47 10.54 0.96
C THR A 36 -1.11 11.24 1.02
N ALA A 37 -0.99 12.43 0.46
CA ALA A 37 0.24 13.23 0.50
C ALA A 37 0.78 13.41 1.94
N TYR A 38 -0.12 13.55 2.91
CA TYR A 38 0.19 13.65 4.35
C TYR A 38 0.90 12.41 4.92
N ALA A 39 0.77 11.26 4.31
CA ALA A 39 1.49 10.05 4.67
C ALA A 39 2.67 9.75 3.73
N ALA A 40 2.61 10.22 2.48
CA ALA A 40 3.58 9.88 1.44
C ALA A 40 4.83 10.78 1.49
N PHE A 41 4.67 12.10 1.37
CA PHE A 41 5.78 13.04 1.22
C PHE A 41 5.60 14.38 1.95
N LYS A 42 4.41 14.68 2.46
CA LYS A 42 4.13 15.81 3.36
C LYS A 42 3.89 15.33 4.79
N VAL A 43 4.80 14.50 5.28
CA VAL A 43 4.64 13.80 6.56
C VAL A 43 4.92 14.76 7.71
N GLU A 44 3.88 15.40 8.24
CA GLU A 44 3.98 16.33 9.37
C GLU A 44 3.70 15.63 10.73
N ASN A 45 2.77 14.68 10.73
CA ASN A 45 2.33 13.97 11.92
C ASN A 45 2.58 12.46 11.77
N SER A 46 3.79 12.04 12.07
CA SER A 46 4.12 10.62 12.16
C SER A 46 4.82 10.32 13.48
N PHE A 47 4.62 9.11 13.95
CA PHE A 47 5.31 8.61 15.14
C PHE A 47 5.80 7.19 14.87
N SER A 48 6.85 6.80 15.59
CA SER A 48 7.38 5.44 15.53
C SER A 48 6.87 4.68 16.74
N LEU A 49 6.22 3.54 16.49
CA LEU A 49 5.76 2.63 17.53
C LEU A 49 6.46 1.29 17.41
N PRO A 50 6.76 0.62 18.52
CA PRO A 50 7.10 -0.80 18.53
C PRO A 50 5.95 -1.64 17.93
N VAL A 51 6.29 -2.76 17.28
CA VAL A 51 5.30 -3.66 16.68
C VAL A 51 4.29 -4.15 17.72
N GLU A 52 4.75 -4.48 18.92
CA GLU A 52 3.94 -4.96 20.04
C GLU A 52 2.87 -3.92 20.45
N GLU A 53 3.22 -2.65 20.42
CA GLU A 53 2.30 -1.56 20.74
C GLU A 53 1.22 -1.41 19.66
N ILE A 54 1.60 -1.52 18.37
CA ILE A 54 0.63 -1.50 17.26
C ILE A 54 -0.35 -2.66 17.40
N VAL A 55 0.13 -3.85 17.69
CA VAL A 55 -0.69 -5.05 17.88
C VAL A 55 -1.63 -4.87 19.07
N ARG A 56 -1.14 -4.30 20.19
CA ARG A 56 -1.96 -3.99 21.36
C ARG A 56 -3.09 -3.00 21.03
N ILE A 57 -2.79 -1.94 20.28
CA ILE A 57 -3.79 -0.96 19.84
C ILE A 57 -4.86 -1.61 18.97
N ILE A 58 -4.45 -2.47 18.03
CA ILE A 58 -5.37 -3.22 17.17
C ILE A 58 -6.26 -4.13 18.01
N GLY A 59 -5.68 -4.93 18.90
CA GLY A 59 -6.40 -5.84 19.76
C GLY A 59 -7.46 -5.14 20.62
N HIS A 60 -7.16 -3.94 21.11
CA HIS A 60 -8.08 -3.15 21.91
C HIS A 60 -9.25 -2.55 21.09
N ASN A 61 -9.01 -2.23 19.81
CA ASN A 61 -9.97 -1.51 18.98
C ASN A 61 -10.70 -2.38 17.94
N ARG A 62 -10.28 -3.62 17.74
CA ARG A 62 -10.79 -4.45 16.62
C ARG A 62 -12.27 -4.84 16.75
N GLY A 63 -12.81 -4.99 17.98
CA GLY A 63 -14.11 -5.61 18.17
C GLY A 63 -14.19 -6.97 17.46
N ASN A 64 -15.12 -7.12 16.53
CA ASN A 64 -15.29 -8.32 15.69
C ASN A 64 -14.63 -8.20 14.31
N ILE A 65 -13.75 -7.20 14.10
CA ILE A 65 -13.06 -7.03 12.81
C ILE A 65 -11.85 -7.97 12.78
N ASP A 66 -11.76 -8.77 11.74
CA ASP A 66 -10.67 -9.72 11.47
C ASP A 66 -9.87 -9.37 10.20
N HIS A 67 -10.18 -8.24 9.55
CA HIS A 67 -9.51 -7.76 8.36
C HIS A 67 -8.65 -6.53 8.66
N ILE A 68 -7.36 -6.65 8.34
CA ILE A 68 -6.35 -5.58 8.45
C ILE A 68 -5.93 -5.13 7.06
N VAL A 69 -5.92 -3.84 6.82
CA VAL A 69 -5.37 -3.23 5.60
C VAL A 69 -4.11 -2.44 5.96
N ILE A 70 -2.97 -2.91 5.49
CA ILE A 70 -1.70 -2.20 5.59
C ILE A 70 -1.52 -1.35 4.35
N THR A 71 -1.47 -0.05 4.53
CA THR A 71 -1.42 0.95 3.47
C THR A 71 -0.51 2.12 3.89
N GLY A 72 -0.59 3.24 3.23
CA GLY A 72 0.13 4.45 3.65
C GLY A 72 0.69 5.21 2.48
N GLY A 73 1.98 5.57 2.53
CA GLY A 73 2.75 5.93 1.36
C GLY A 73 3.05 4.67 0.55
N GLU A 74 4.18 4.01 0.84
CA GLU A 74 4.52 2.70 0.26
C GLU A 74 4.96 1.72 1.36
N PRO A 75 4.14 0.70 1.68
CA PRO A 75 4.46 -0.24 2.75
C PRO A 75 5.77 -1.03 2.55
N PHE A 76 6.10 -1.39 1.30
CA PHE A 76 7.31 -2.15 1.01
C PHE A 76 8.62 -1.38 1.17
N LEU A 77 8.58 -0.06 1.40
CA LEU A 77 9.75 0.69 1.89
C LEU A 77 10.18 0.25 3.31
N GLN A 78 9.25 -0.36 4.06
CA GLN A 78 9.43 -0.84 5.41
C GLN A 78 9.14 -2.35 5.50
N ALA A 79 9.46 -3.11 4.46
CA ALA A 79 9.07 -4.53 4.32
C ALA A 79 9.40 -5.38 5.54
N ASP A 80 10.58 -5.21 6.15
CA ASP A 80 10.97 -5.96 7.35
C ASP A 80 10.05 -5.67 8.55
N LYS A 81 9.65 -4.40 8.71
CA LYS A 81 8.75 -3.97 9.78
C LYS A 81 7.32 -4.46 9.52
N VAL A 82 6.87 -4.38 8.27
CA VAL A 82 5.57 -4.92 7.83
C VAL A 82 5.53 -6.42 8.08
N ARG A 83 6.59 -7.16 7.70
CA ARG A 83 6.70 -8.60 7.97
C ARG A 83 6.59 -8.91 9.46
N ALA A 84 7.36 -8.21 10.30
CA ALA A 84 7.35 -8.40 11.76
C ALA A 84 5.95 -8.14 12.33
N LEU A 85 5.27 -7.07 11.88
CA LEU A 85 3.92 -6.74 12.29
C LEU A 85 2.92 -7.83 11.89
N CYS A 86 2.97 -8.30 10.65
CA CYS A 86 2.08 -9.36 10.16
C CYS A 86 2.29 -10.67 10.93
N LEU A 87 3.54 -11.03 11.24
CA LEU A 87 3.86 -12.20 12.05
C LEU A 87 3.22 -12.13 13.44
N GLN A 88 3.29 -10.98 14.10
CA GLN A 88 2.65 -10.81 15.41
C GLN A 88 1.13 -10.81 15.32
N LEU A 89 0.55 -10.12 14.34
CA LEU A 89 -0.90 -10.12 14.12
C LEU A 89 -1.44 -11.55 13.91
N LYS A 90 -0.76 -12.36 13.10
CA LYS A 90 -1.16 -13.75 12.83
C LYS A 90 -0.99 -14.68 14.04
N LYS A 91 -0.13 -14.33 15.01
CA LYS A 91 -0.04 -15.06 16.30
C LYS A 91 -1.22 -14.74 17.22
N GLU A 92 -1.68 -13.50 17.21
CA GLU A 92 -2.77 -13.06 18.09
C GLU A 92 -4.15 -13.52 17.60
N SER A 93 -4.36 -13.60 16.29
CA SER A 93 -5.65 -13.98 15.71
C SER A 93 -5.51 -14.34 14.22
N HIS A 94 -6.56 -14.98 13.68
CA HIS A 94 -6.68 -15.29 12.25
C HIS A 94 -7.05 -14.04 11.42
N PHE A 95 -6.21 -13.01 11.48
CA PHE A 95 -6.42 -11.83 10.65
C PHE A 95 -6.19 -12.13 9.18
N HIS A 96 -7.14 -11.69 8.35
CA HIS A 96 -6.92 -11.55 6.91
C HIS A 96 -6.17 -10.23 6.66
N ILE A 97 -5.01 -10.30 6.06
CA ILE A 97 -4.12 -9.14 5.86
C ILE A 97 -4.09 -8.76 4.38
N THR A 98 -4.54 -7.55 4.08
CA THR A 98 -4.39 -6.91 2.78
C THR A 98 -3.23 -5.93 2.82
N VAL A 99 -2.44 -5.86 1.74
CA VAL A 99 -1.52 -4.74 1.50
C VAL A 99 -1.99 -3.93 0.30
N GLU A 100 -2.01 -2.61 0.45
CA GLU A 100 -2.14 -1.65 -0.65
C GLU A 100 -0.76 -1.08 -0.97
N THR A 101 -0.24 -1.36 -2.16
CA THR A 101 1.10 -0.97 -2.60
C THR A 101 1.07 -0.40 -4.01
N ASN A 102 2.01 0.49 -4.32
CA ASN A 102 2.23 0.96 -5.68
C ASN A 102 2.92 -0.09 -6.57
N ALA A 103 3.28 -1.24 -5.99
CA ALA A 103 3.90 -2.40 -6.64
C ALA A 103 5.25 -2.13 -7.32
N THR A 104 5.98 -1.10 -6.88
CA THR A 104 7.33 -0.83 -7.39
C THR A 104 8.42 -1.62 -6.67
N LEU A 105 8.12 -2.12 -5.48
CA LEU A 105 9.02 -2.91 -4.62
C LEU A 105 8.38 -4.25 -4.30
N TYR A 106 9.14 -5.32 -4.39
CA TYR A 106 8.71 -6.67 -4.00
C TYR A 106 9.75 -7.29 -3.06
N VAL A 107 9.28 -7.83 -1.95
CA VAL A 107 10.09 -8.58 -0.96
C VAL A 107 9.30 -9.84 -0.61
N GLU A 108 9.81 -10.99 -1.00
CA GLU A 108 9.09 -12.28 -0.90
C GLU A 108 8.75 -12.62 0.54
N GLU A 109 9.69 -12.46 1.46
CA GLU A 109 9.50 -12.76 2.89
C GLU A 109 8.40 -11.91 3.54
N CYS A 110 8.17 -10.69 3.02
CA CYS A 110 7.04 -9.86 3.43
C CYS A 110 5.73 -10.35 2.77
N ALA A 111 5.78 -10.70 1.49
CA ALA A 111 4.61 -11.18 0.74
C ALA A 111 4.05 -12.49 1.31
N GLU A 112 4.88 -13.33 1.94
CA GLU A 112 4.46 -14.56 2.63
C GLU A 112 3.37 -14.32 3.68
N MET A 113 3.44 -13.18 4.36
CA MET A 113 2.53 -12.86 5.48
C MET A 113 1.20 -12.25 5.02
N ILE A 114 1.08 -11.89 3.74
CA ILE A 114 -0.06 -11.16 3.19
C ILE A 114 -1.01 -12.12 2.49
N ASP A 115 -2.32 -11.89 2.66
CA ASP A 115 -3.37 -12.75 2.10
C ASP A 115 -3.96 -12.15 0.81
N PHE A 116 -3.98 -10.82 0.69
CA PHE A 116 -4.49 -10.12 -0.50
C PHE A 116 -3.59 -8.94 -0.90
N PHE A 117 -3.26 -8.86 -2.19
CA PHE A 117 -2.44 -7.78 -2.75
C PHE A 117 -3.30 -6.82 -3.57
N SER A 118 -3.46 -5.59 -3.11
CA SER A 118 -4.04 -4.50 -3.88
C SER A 118 -2.92 -3.70 -4.54
N LEU A 119 -2.62 -4.04 -5.79
CA LEU A 119 -1.51 -3.47 -6.55
C LEU A 119 -1.98 -2.25 -7.32
N SER A 120 -1.36 -1.10 -7.09
CA SER A 120 -1.74 0.16 -7.73
C SER A 120 -0.58 0.80 -8.51
N PRO A 121 -0.14 0.20 -9.63
CA PRO A 121 0.86 0.82 -10.50
C PRO A 121 0.41 2.19 -10.98
N LYS A 122 1.34 3.14 -11.09
CA LYS A 122 1.02 4.53 -11.40
C LYS A 122 1.20 4.82 -12.89
N LEU A 123 0.11 5.13 -13.58
CA LEU A 123 0.10 5.45 -15.02
C LEU A 123 0.78 6.81 -15.29
N SER A 124 0.97 7.14 -16.57
CA SER A 124 1.66 8.36 -16.99
C SER A 124 1.04 9.65 -16.46
N GLY A 125 -0.28 9.68 -16.30
CA GLY A 125 -1.00 10.82 -15.74
C GLY A 125 -0.66 11.14 -14.27
N SER A 126 0.09 10.26 -13.58
CA SER A 126 0.51 10.47 -12.19
C SER A 126 1.84 11.23 -12.03
N VAL A 127 2.46 11.63 -13.14
CA VAL A 127 3.83 12.19 -13.14
C VAL A 127 3.83 13.62 -12.60
N PRO A 128 4.59 13.91 -11.52
CA PRO A 128 4.71 15.25 -10.97
C PRO A 128 5.59 16.15 -11.84
N PRO A 129 5.55 17.48 -11.65
CA PRO A 129 6.54 18.39 -12.23
C PRO A 129 7.94 18.18 -11.61
N ALA A 130 8.95 18.85 -12.18
CA ALA A 130 10.28 18.93 -11.58
C ALA A 130 10.19 19.44 -10.12
N PRO A 131 11.08 18.98 -9.21
CA PRO A 131 12.26 18.15 -9.45
C PRO A 131 12.00 16.62 -9.41
N HIS A 132 10.76 16.18 -9.14
CA HIS A 132 10.44 14.76 -8.90
C HIS A 132 10.13 13.96 -10.18
N MET A 133 9.95 14.63 -11.31
CA MET A 133 9.50 14.05 -12.58
C MET A 133 10.34 12.86 -13.04
N ASP A 134 11.66 13.03 -13.11
CA ASP A 134 12.56 12.01 -13.67
C ASP A 134 12.61 10.76 -12.80
N HIS A 135 12.73 10.93 -11.50
CA HIS A 135 12.72 9.81 -10.56
C HIS A 135 11.38 9.06 -10.62
N HIS A 136 10.27 9.79 -10.59
CA HIS A 136 8.94 9.23 -10.66
C HIS A 136 8.72 8.43 -11.95
N ASN A 137 9.07 8.99 -13.11
CA ASN A 137 8.94 8.32 -14.40
C ASN A 137 9.72 7.00 -14.47
N LYS A 138 10.93 6.97 -13.93
CA LYS A 138 11.77 5.76 -13.89
C LYS A 138 11.25 4.70 -12.94
N THR A 139 10.53 5.10 -11.87
CA THR A 139 10.19 4.21 -10.76
C THR A 139 8.72 3.78 -10.79
N ARG A 140 7.79 4.60 -11.30
CA ARG A 140 6.33 4.42 -11.17
C ARG A 140 5.75 3.10 -11.66
N ILE A 141 6.44 2.42 -12.57
CA ILE A 141 6.08 1.07 -13.05
C ILE A 141 7.32 0.19 -12.99
N ASN A 142 7.22 -0.87 -12.21
CA ASN A 142 8.22 -1.93 -12.13
C ASN A 142 7.56 -3.25 -12.53
N ILE A 143 7.62 -3.60 -13.81
CA ILE A 143 7.02 -4.82 -14.35
C ILE A 143 7.54 -6.09 -13.66
N PRO A 144 8.85 -6.26 -13.41
CA PRO A 144 9.35 -7.41 -12.66
C PRO A 144 8.73 -7.54 -11.26
N ALA A 145 8.59 -6.45 -10.51
CA ALA A 145 7.97 -6.49 -9.18
C ALA A 145 6.48 -6.87 -9.26
N ILE A 146 5.73 -6.28 -10.19
CA ILE A 146 4.32 -6.61 -10.42
C ILE A 146 4.17 -8.10 -10.77
N GLN A 147 5.00 -8.62 -11.67
CA GLN A 147 5.00 -10.03 -12.04
C GLN A 147 5.32 -10.94 -10.87
N SER A 148 6.25 -10.54 -10.00
CA SER A 148 6.58 -11.28 -8.77
C SER A 148 5.38 -11.39 -7.84
N PHE A 149 4.66 -10.30 -7.58
CA PHE A 149 3.42 -10.33 -6.78
C PHE A 149 2.38 -11.29 -7.38
N ILE A 150 2.11 -11.17 -8.67
CA ILE A 150 1.09 -11.98 -9.36
C ILE A 150 1.49 -13.47 -9.35
N THR A 151 2.74 -13.76 -9.66
CA THR A 151 3.27 -15.13 -9.67
C THR A 151 3.21 -15.75 -8.28
N TYR A 152 3.63 -14.99 -7.27
CA TYR A 152 3.58 -15.43 -5.88
C TYR A 152 2.14 -15.70 -5.43
N ALA A 153 1.21 -14.78 -5.72
CA ALA A 153 -0.19 -14.94 -5.35
C ALA A 153 -0.79 -16.21 -5.97
N ARG A 154 -0.60 -16.40 -7.29
CA ARG A 154 -1.10 -17.60 -7.99
C ARG A 154 -0.51 -18.90 -7.44
N LYS A 155 0.81 -18.95 -7.23
CA LYS A 155 1.52 -20.13 -6.71
C LYS A 155 1.03 -20.51 -5.31
N ASN A 156 0.74 -19.54 -4.46
CA ASN A 156 0.39 -19.75 -3.05
C ASN A 156 -1.10 -19.64 -2.76
N LYS A 157 -1.97 -19.67 -3.80
CA LYS A 157 -3.44 -19.57 -3.70
C LYS A 157 -3.90 -18.33 -2.92
N LYS A 158 -3.14 -17.25 -3.03
CA LYS A 158 -3.50 -15.92 -2.53
C LYS A 158 -4.19 -15.13 -3.64
N ASP A 159 -4.84 -14.05 -3.27
CA ASP A 159 -5.59 -13.27 -4.22
C ASP A 159 -4.98 -11.88 -4.43
N PHE A 160 -5.31 -11.25 -5.56
CA PHE A 160 -4.82 -9.91 -5.88
C PHE A 160 -5.80 -9.15 -6.77
N GLN A 161 -5.63 -7.84 -6.80
CA GLN A 161 -6.25 -6.95 -7.79
C GLN A 161 -5.22 -5.95 -8.33
N LEU A 162 -5.47 -5.46 -9.54
CA LEU A 162 -4.79 -4.31 -10.11
C LEU A 162 -5.75 -3.12 -10.05
N LYS A 163 -5.31 -2.02 -9.46
CA LYS A 163 -6.06 -0.78 -9.33
C LYS A 163 -5.32 0.36 -10.02
N PHE A 164 -6.00 1.09 -10.89
CA PHE A 164 -5.44 2.22 -11.60
C PHE A 164 -6.24 3.48 -11.30
N VAL A 165 -5.54 4.60 -11.10
CA VAL A 165 -6.17 5.91 -11.06
C VAL A 165 -6.28 6.41 -12.50
N TYR A 166 -7.50 6.65 -12.93
CA TYR A 166 -7.80 7.21 -14.25
C TYR A 166 -8.22 8.66 -14.11
N SER A 167 -7.51 9.57 -14.78
CA SER A 167 -7.76 11.02 -14.75
C SER A 167 -8.35 11.58 -16.05
N GLY A 168 -8.68 10.71 -17.00
CA GLY A 168 -9.24 11.08 -18.30
C GLY A 168 -8.19 11.25 -19.41
N GLU A 169 -6.91 11.27 -19.07
CA GLU A 169 -5.79 11.51 -20.02
C GLU A 169 -4.80 10.32 -20.11
N ASN A 170 -5.07 9.19 -19.46
CA ASN A 170 -4.16 8.02 -19.47
C ASN A 170 -4.74 6.88 -20.32
#